data_996510c68362e4bc06ff54e66cb6efc7
#
_entry.id   996510c68362e4bc06ff54e66cb6efc7
#
_cell.length_a   1.000
_cell.length_b   1.000
_cell.length_c   1.000
_cell.angle_alpha   90.00
_cell.angle_beta   90.00
_cell.angle_gamma   90.00
#
_symmetry.space_group_name_H-M   'P 1'
#
loop_
_entity.id
_entity.type
_entity.pdbx_description
1 polymer ?
#
loop_
_entity_poly.entity_id
_entity_poly.type
_entity_poly.pdbx_seq_one_letter_code
_entity_poly.pdbx_strand_id
1 'polypeptide(L)'
;SHVYETRQHDRERLHVAGVFACNFTNLMYTMAADLLKNTHIPFSALLPLIAETAAKIHTLAPRDAQTGPARRNDENVMNHHLSLLTSDQQQLYKLLSEEIRKRNR
;
A
#
# COMPACT_ATOMS: atom_id res chain seq x y z
N SER A 1 30.58 -16.29 -13.13
CA SER A 1 31.19 -15.03 -13.58
C SER A 1 30.48 -13.83 -12.97
N HIS A 2 31.12 -12.70 -13.04
CA HIS A 2 30.52 -11.45 -12.53
C HIS A 2 29.19 -11.13 -13.22
N VAL A 3 29.11 -11.34 -14.55
CA VAL A 3 27.89 -11.11 -15.32
C VAL A 3 26.75 -12.06 -14.85
N TYR A 4 27.06 -13.33 -14.61
CA TYR A 4 26.08 -14.29 -14.12
C TYR A 4 25.56 -13.87 -12.73
N GLU A 5 26.44 -13.48 -11.82
CA GLU A 5 26.08 -13.03 -10.48
C GLU A 5 25.20 -11.79 -10.52
N THR A 6 25.48 -10.83 -11.40
CA THR A 6 24.68 -9.62 -11.59
C THR A 6 23.28 -9.97 -12.07
N ARG A 7 23.14 -10.87 -13.04
CA ARG A 7 21.82 -11.32 -13.53
C ARG A 7 21.02 -12.04 -12.45
N GLN A 8 21.70 -12.88 -11.65
CA GLN A 8 21.07 -13.58 -10.54
C GLN A 8 20.55 -12.55 -9.51
N HIS A 9 21.35 -11.57 -9.15
CA HIS A 9 20.98 -10.50 -8.23
C HIS A 9 19.77 -9.73 -8.75
N ASP A 10 19.76 -9.38 -10.04
CA ASP A 10 18.65 -8.65 -10.65
C ASP A 10 17.36 -9.47 -10.63
N ARG A 11 17.44 -10.77 -10.90
CA ARG A 11 16.25 -11.63 -10.84
C ARG A 11 15.70 -11.73 -9.43
N GLU A 12 16.56 -11.86 -8.44
CA GLU A 12 16.14 -11.93 -7.04
C GLU A 12 15.47 -10.61 -6.61
N ARG A 13 16.04 -9.48 -7.02
CA ARG A 13 15.45 -8.16 -6.75
C ARG A 13 14.11 -7.99 -7.43
N LEU A 14 13.98 -8.42 -8.67
CA LEU A 14 12.70 -8.36 -9.39
C LEU A 14 11.64 -9.20 -8.69
N HIS A 15 12.01 -10.39 -8.21
CA HIS A 15 11.07 -11.25 -7.48
C HIS A 15 10.57 -10.57 -6.19
N VAL A 16 11.48 -10.00 -5.39
CA VAL A 16 11.09 -9.30 -4.17
C VAL A 16 10.22 -8.08 -4.50
N ALA A 17 10.58 -7.33 -5.53
CA ALA A 17 9.76 -6.19 -5.98
C ALA A 17 8.35 -6.64 -6.37
N GLY A 18 8.22 -7.81 -7.04
CA GLY A 18 6.93 -8.38 -7.40
C GLY A 18 6.10 -8.78 -6.18
N VAL A 19 6.74 -9.29 -5.14
CA VAL A 19 6.06 -9.59 -3.87
C VAL A 19 5.43 -8.32 -3.29
N PHE A 20 6.18 -7.22 -3.25
CA PHE A 20 5.64 -5.94 -2.78
C PHE A 20 4.53 -5.42 -3.69
N ALA A 21 4.76 -5.42 -5.01
CA ALA A 21 3.84 -4.79 -5.96
C ALA A 21 2.55 -5.59 -6.16
N CYS A 22 2.59 -6.91 -5.97
CA CYS A 22 1.46 -7.78 -6.28
C CYS A 22 0.94 -8.54 -5.06
N ASN A 23 1.81 -9.28 -4.37
CA ASN A 23 1.35 -10.13 -3.26
C ASN A 23 0.92 -9.31 -2.05
N PHE A 24 1.72 -8.34 -1.63
CA PHE A 24 1.33 -7.48 -0.51
C PHE A 24 0.18 -6.57 -0.88
N THR A 25 0.14 -6.09 -2.12
CA THR A 25 -1.01 -5.31 -2.62
C THR A 25 -2.29 -6.12 -2.51
N ASN A 26 -2.26 -7.40 -2.90
CA ASN A 26 -3.44 -8.25 -2.77
C ASN A 26 -3.86 -8.45 -1.31
N LEU A 27 -2.89 -8.58 -0.40
CA LEU A 27 -3.21 -8.64 1.03
C LEU A 27 -3.92 -7.36 1.49
N MET A 28 -3.51 -6.20 0.98
CA MET A 28 -4.19 -4.94 1.29
C MET A 28 -5.65 -4.97 0.82
N TYR A 29 -5.93 -5.56 -0.34
CA TYR A 29 -7.32 -5.74 -0.79
C TYR A 29 -8.10 -6.64 0.17
N THR A 30 -7.50 -7.72 0.64
CA THR A 30 -8.13 -8.61 1.63
C THR A 30 -8.47 -7.84 2.92
N MET A 31 -7.53 -7.06 3.41
CA MET A 31 -7.74 -6.26 4.62
C MET A 31 -8.81 -5.18 4.43
N ALA A 32 -8.84 -4.56 3.25
CA ALA A 32 -9.89 -3.59 2.92
C ALA A 32 -11.27 -4.27 2.91
N ALA A 33 -11.36 -5.47 2.32
CA ALA A 33 -12.60 -6.24 2.33
C ALA A 33 -13.03 -6.58 3.77
N ASP A 34 -12.09 -6.96 4.63
CA ASP A 34 -12.37 -7.25 6.04
C ASP A 34 -12.95 -6.03 6.76
N LEU A 35 -12.42 -4.84 6.48
CA LEU A 35 -12.91 -3.59 7.08
C LEU A 35 -14.34 -3.24 6.65
N LEU A 36 -14.77 -3.72 5.49
CA LEU A 36 -16.13 -3.49 4.99
C LEU A 36 -17.14 -4.52 5.47
N LYS A 37 -16.70 -5.61 6.12
CA LYS A 37 -17.60 -6.59 6.72
C LYS A 37 -18.50 -5.89 7.75
N ASN A 38 -19.74 -6.35 7.84
CA ASN A 38 -20.76 -5.78 8.72
C ASN A 38 -21.15 -4.33 8.39
N THR A 39 -20.75 -3.86 7.22
CA THR A 39 -21.27 -2.64 6.62
C THR A 39 -22.18 -3.01 5.45
N HIS A 40 -22.93 -2.04 4.92
CA HIS A 40 -23.74 -2.24 3.71
C HIS A 40 -22.97 -1.92 2.44
N ILE A 41 -21.65 -1.67 2.53
CA ILE A 41 -20.82 -1.28 1.40
C ILE A 41 -20.12 -2.53 0.84
N PRO A 42 -20.37 -2.91 -0.43
CA PRO A 42 -19.67 -4.04 -1.02
C PRO A 42 -18.23 -3.66 -1.40
N PHE A 43 -17.36 -4.66 -1.44
CA PHE A 43 -15.97 -4.45 -1.88
C PHE A 43 -15.89 -3.77 -3.26
N SER A 44 -16.85 -4.07 -4.14
CA SER A 44 -16.89 -3.48 -5.49
C SER A 44 -16.94 -1.96 -5.48
N ALA A 45 -17.36 -1.33 -4.38
CA ALA A 45 -17.32 0.14 -4.25
C ALA A 45 -15.90 0.68 -4.33
N LEU A 46 -14.89 -0.14 -4.01
CA LEU A 46 -13.48 0.24 -4.08
C LEU A 46 -12.84 0.05 -5.46
N LEU A 47 -13.48 -0.71 -6.35
CA LEU A 47 -12.88 -1.06 -7.65
C LEU A 47 -12.47 0.17 -8.48
N PRO A 48 -13.28 1.24 -8.58
CA PRO A 48 -12.84 2.43 -9.31
C PRO A 48 -11.60 3.08 -8.71
N LEU A 49 -11.49 3.11 -7.39
CA LEU A 49 -10.33 3.66 -6.68
C LEU A 49 -9.09 2.81 -6.90
N ILE A 50 -9.24 1.49 -6.87
CA ILE A 50 -8.15 0.55 -7.13
C ILE A 50 -7.64 0.73 -8.55
N ALA A 51 -8.54 0.81 -9.52
CA ALA A 51 -8.19 1.01 -10.92
C ALA A 51 -7.44 2.34 -11.12
N GLU A 52 -7.90 3.41 -10.48
CA GLU A 52 -7.24 4.72 -10.56
C GLU A 52 -5.84 4.69 -9.95
N THR A 53 -5.69 4.05 -8.79
CA THR A 53 -4.39 3.90 -8.12
C THR A 53 -3.38 3.18 -9.02
N ALA A 54 -3.80 2.09 -9.65
CA ALA A 54 -2.95 1.33 -10.56
C ALA A 54 -2.64 2.11 -11.85
N ALA A 55 -3.62 2.85 -12.37
CA ALA A 55 -3.43 3.61 -13.61
C ALA A 55 -2.39 4.74 -13.45
N LYS A 56 -2.34 5.37 -12.29
CA LYS A 56 -1.43 6.50 -12.05
C LYS A 56 0.05 6.12 -12.23
N ILE A 57 0.45 4.89 -11.90
CA ILE A 57 1.84 4.48 -12.01
C ILE A 57 2.30 4.22 -13.45
N HIS A 58 1.38 4.28 -14.42
CA HIS A 58 1.77 4.24 -15.83
C HIS A 58 2.33 5.59 -16.33
N THR A 59 2.01 6.68 -15.65
CA THR A 59 2.41 8.03 -16.06
C THR A 59 3.23 8.77 -15.00
N LEU A 60 3.18 8.35 -13.75
CA LEU A 60 3.91 8.96 -12.64
C LEU A 60 4.78 7.91 -11.96
N ALA A 61 5.91 8.34 -11.42
CA ALA A 61 6.66 7.49 -10.50
C ALA A 61 5.80 7.21 -9.26
N PRO A 62 5.88 6.01 -8.66
CA PRO A 62 5.06 5.69 -7.49
C PRO A 62 5.14 6.72 -6.36
N ARG A 63 6.33 7.26 -6.10
CA ARG A 63 6.51 8.29 -5.07
C ARG A 63 5.64 9.51 -5.34
N ASP A 64 5.57 9.94 -6.59
CA ASP A 64 4.82 11.12 -6.99
C ASP A 64 3.30 10.87 -7.03
N ALA A 65 2.91 9.61 -7.18
CA ALA A 65 1.51 9.19 -7.19
C ALA A 65 0.92 8.97 -5.79
N GLN A 66 1.75 9.00 -4.74
CA GLN A 66 1.31 8.68 -3.39
C GLN A 66 0.27 9.68 -2.89
N THR A 67 -0.82 9.15 -2.31
CA THR A 67 -1.91 9.92 -1.71
C THR A 67 -2.14 9.45 -0.28
N GLY A 68 -3.18 9.99 0.36
CA GLY A 68 -3.62 9.53 1.67
C GLY A 68 -3.22 10.46 2.82
N PRO A 69 -3.74 10.19 4.03
CA PRO A 69 -3.52 11.08 5.17
C PRO A 69 -2.07 11.13 5.64
N ALA A 70 -1.32 10.03 5.53
CA ALA A 70 0.10 10.02 5.89
C ALA A 70 0.92 10.91 4.95
N ARG A 71 0.59 10.91 3.65
CA ARG A 71 1.23 11.79 2.66
C ARG A 71 1.01 13.27 3.00
N ARG A 72 -0.20 13.59 3.47
CA ARG A 72 -0.58 14.96 3.85
C ARG A 72 -0.22 15.31 5.28
N ASN A 73 0.32 14.36 6.05
CA ASN A 73 0.63 14.51 7.47
C ASN A 73 -0.61 14.90 8.30
N ASP A 74 -1.75 14.29 7.99
CA ASP A 74 -3.04 14.57 8.63
C ASP A 74 -3.21 13.70 9.88
N GLU A 75 -2.66 14.18 11.00
CA GLU A 75 -2.64 13.44 12.27
C GLU A 75 -4.05 13.16 12.80
N ASN A 76 -4.95 14.12 12.68
CA ASN A 76 -6.31 13.97 13.22
C ASN A 76 -7.06 12.84 12.51
N VAL A 77 -6.96 12.79 11.17
CA VAL A 77 -7.59 11.73 10.38
C VAL A 77 -6.97 10.37 10.72
N MET A 78 -5.63 10.31 10.82
CA MET A 78 -4.94 9.04 11.13
C MET A 78 -5.31 8.54 12.52
N ASN A 79 -5.37 9.41 13.52
CA ASN A 79 -5.79 9.02 14.87
C ASN A 79 -7.21 8.50 14.90
N HIS A 80 -8.12 9.13 14.14
CA HIS A 80 -9.49 8.64 14.03
C HIS A 80 -9.53 7.26 13.37
N HIS A 81 -8.80 7.06 12.28
CA HIS A 81 -8.70 5.75 11.63
C HIS A 81 -8.22 4.67 12.61
N LEU A 82 -7.17 4.97 13.39
CA LEU A 82 -6.64 4.02 14.37
C LEU A 82 -7.70 3.59 15.37
N SER A 83 -8.60 4.49 15.77
CA SER A 83 -9.66 4.16 16.71
C SER A 83 -10.67 3.14 16.17
N LEU A 84 -10.71 2.93 14.86
CA LEU A 84 -11.61 2.00 14.19
C LEU A 84 -10.98 0.62 13.95
N LEU A 85 -9.69 0.46 14.30
CA LEU A 85 -8.90 -0.71 13.93
C LEU A 85 -8.60 -1.60 15.15
N THR A 86 -8.40 -2.89 14.89
CA THR A 86 -7.89 -3.82 15.90
C THR A 86 -6.42 -3.52 16.20
N SER A 87 -5.89 -4.11 17.27
CA SER A 87 -4.50 -3.93 17.67
C SER A 87 -3.52 -4.27 16.53
N ASP A 88 -3.72 -5.41 15.87
CA ASP A 88 -2.85 -5.85 14.78
C ASP A 88 -2.95 -4.91 13.58
N GLN A 89 -4.16 -4.48 13.24
CA GLN A 89 -4.39 -3.52 12.15
C GLN A 89 -3.76 -2.17 12.47
N GLN A 90 -3.82 -1.72 13.72
CA GLN A 90 -3.18 -0.48 14.15
C GLN A 90 -1.66 -0.53 13.95
N GLN A 91 -1.03 -1.65 14.32
CA GLN A 91 0.41 -1.81 14.16
C GLN A 91 0.81 -1.69 12.67
N LEU A 92 0.08 -2.36 11.80
CA LEU A 92 0.35 -2.30 10.37
C LEU A 92 0.09 -0.91 9.80
N TYR A 93 -1.02 -0.28 10.20
CA TYR A 93 -1.37 1.07 9.77
C TYR A 93 -0.26 2.07 10.12
N LYS A 94 0.23 2.00 11.36
CA LYS A 94 1.32 2.88 11.82
C LYS A 94 2.61 2.64 11.06
N LEU A 95 2.97 1.39 10.84
CA LEU A 95 4.19 1.03 10.12
C LEU A 95 4.15 1.54 8.68
N LEU A 96 3.06 1.26 7.97
CA LEU A 96 2.91 1.70 6.58
C LEU A 96 2.83 3.23 6.47
N SER A 97 2.14 3.88 7.40
CA SER A 97 2.05 5.35 7.43
C SER A 97 3.42 5.98 7.61
N GLU A 98 4.25 5.43 8.50
CA GLU A 98 5.61 5.92 8.71
C GLU A 98 6.48 5.72 7.47
N GLU A 99 6.33 4.60 6.78
CA GLU A 99 7.06 4.34 5.53
C GLU A 99 6.69 5.36 4.44
N ILE A 100 5.41 5.74 4.35
CA ILE A 100 4.96 6.79 3.43
C ILE A 100 5.59 8.14 3.82
N ARG A 101 5.57 8.49 5.09
CA ARG A 101 6.10 9.76 5.58
C ARG A 101 7.59 9.90 5.30
N LYS A 102 8.36 8.86 5.54
CA LYS A 102 9.82 8.87 5.29
C LYS A 102 10.13 9.20 3.83
N ARG A 103 9.34 8.69 2.89
CA ARG A 103 9.58 8.83 1.46
C ARG A 103 9.04 10.14 0.89
N ASN A 104 8.21 10.85 1.64
CA ASN A 104 7.55 12.07 1.20
C ASN A 104 7.96 13.31 2.00
N ARG A 105 9.09 13.20 2.68
CA ARG A 105 9.72 14.34 3.37
C ARG A 105 10.36 15.30 2.39
#